data_67479c957243cb05831580b44e0f770e
#
_entry.id   67479c957243cb05831580b44e0f770e
#
_cell.length_a   1.000
_cell.length_b   1.000
_cell.length_c   1.000
_cell.angle_alpha   90.00
_cell.angle_beta   90.00
_cell.angle_gamma   90.00
#
_symmetry.space_group_name_H-M   'P 1'
#
loop_
_entity.id
_entity.type
_entity.pdbx_description
1 polymer ?
#
loop_
_entity_poly.entity_id
_entity_poly.type
_entity_poly.pdbx_seq_one_letter_code
_entity_poly.pdbx_strand_id
1 'polypeptide(L)'
;MPDEPEPILPSAELWDAVYAGGGTSGTGSYGRLAEFKAEVVNRLLVEHSIKSVIELGCGDGNQASLIDYPGYLGLDISPTAIGLCREQFGENPTRAFRTYRTGDDIADRAELSISLDVIYHLLEDDVYERYMSDLFAVATRLVVVYSSDTDEETEWPEVRHHRFTDWVGKHATDWTLQDRIPNRYPYVPGDTDSSWADFYVFAPNPVRRRWWNRAP
;
A
#
# COMPACT_ATOMS: atom_id res chain seq x y z
N MET A 1 39.08 1.29 14.10
CA MET A 1 37.86 2.12 14.20
C MET A 1 36.76 1.27 13.65
N PRO A 2 35.69 0.98 14.35
CA PRO A 2 34.54 0.40 13.71
C PRO A 2 34.04 1.39 12.64
N ASP A 3 33.78 0.89 11.43
CA ASP A 3 33.20 1.70 10.38
C ASP A 3 31.88 2.31 10.91
N GLU A 4 31.75 3.63 10.81
CA GLU A 4 30.46 4.27 11.08
C GLU A 4 29.45 3.64 10.11
N PRO A 5 28.24 3.29 10.58
CA PRO A 5 27.22 2.75 9.70
C PRO A 5 26.97 3.75 8.56
N GLU A 6 26.92 3.27 7.33
CA GLU A 6 26.58 4.12 6.19
C GLU A 6 25.22 4.78 6.43
N PRO A 7 25.07 6.06 6.10
CA PRO A 7 23.78 6.74 6.29
C PRO A 7 22.68 6.04 5.46
N ILE A 8 21.56 5.78 6.11
CA ILE A 8 20.39 5.19 5.43
C ILE A 8 19.89 6.21 4.40
N LEU A 9 19.75 5.77 3.15
CA LEU A 9 19.20 6.61 2.08
C LEU A 9 17.73 6.96 2.35
N PRO A 10 17.26 8.14 1.91
CA PRO A 10 15.84 8.42 1.89
C PRO A 10 15.05 7.30 1.19
N SER A 11 13.85 7.00 1.67
CA SER A 11 13.03 5.87 1.18
C SER A 11 12.90 5.85 -0.34
N ALA A 12 12.75 7.03 -0.96
CA ALA A 12 12.66 7.16 -2.41
C ALA A 12 13.93 6.75 -3.16
N GLU A 13 15.08 7.21 -2.66
CA GLU A 13 16.37 6.90 -3.27
C GLU A 13 16.76 5.44 -3.05
N LEU A 14 16.44 4.91 -1.88
CA LEU A 14 16.68 3.52 -1.52
C LEU A 14 15.98 2.57 -2.50
N TRP A 15 14.67 2.75 -2.68
CA TRP A 15 13.89 1.87 -3.54
C TRP A 15 14.23 1.99 -5.01
N ASP A 16 14.49 3.21 -5.51
CA ASP A 16 14.94 3.35 -6.91
C ASP A 16 16.30 2.68 -7.13
N ALA A 17 17.24 2.80 -6.18
CA ALA A 17 18.53 2.12 -6.24
C ALA A 17 18.39 0.59 -6.21
N VAL A 18 17.47 0.04 -5.41
CA VAL A 18 17.17 -1.40 -5.37
C VAL A 18 16.76 -1.91 -6.77
N TYR A 19 15.77 -1.25 -7.40
CA TYR A 19 15.31 -1.67 -8.73
C TYR A 19 16.35 -1.42 -9.82
N ALA A 20 17.07 -0.29 -9.79
CA ALA A 20 18.14 0.00 -10.73
C ALA A 20 19.31 -0.99 -10.63
N GLY A 21 19.54 -1.55 -9.44
CA GLY A 21 20.52 -2.62 -9.21
C GLY A 21 20.05 -4.02 -9.63
N GLY A 22 18.84 -4.15 -10.20
CA GLY A 22 18.24 -5.44 -10.59
C GLY A 22 17.59 -6.20 -9.43
N GLY A 23 17.35 -5.51 -8.30
CA GLY A 23 16.56 -6.03 -7.19
C GLY A 23 15.05 -6.08 -7.49
N THR A 24 14.28 -6.57 -6.54
CA THR A 24 12.83 -6.79 -6.65
C THR A 24 12.09 -6.05 -5.53
N SER A 25 10.76 -6.08 -5.55
CA SER A 25 9.90 -5.57 -4.47
C SER A 25 9.97 -6.37 -3.16
N GLY A 26 11.02 -7.17 -2.98
CA GLY A 26 11.26 -7.95 -1.78
C GLY A 26 10.44 -9.23 -1.67
N THR A 27 10.77 -10.06 -0.68
CA THR A 27 10.16 -11.39 -0.47
C THR A 27 8.64 -11.33 -0.25
N GLY A 28 8.14 -10.26 0.36
CA GLY A 28 6.71 -10.04 0.55
C GLY A 28 5.92 -10.06 -0.76
N SER A 29 6.50 -9.56 -1.85
CA SER A 29 5.85 -9.46 -3.15
C SER A 29 6.01 -10.70 -4.04
N TYR A 30 6.55 -11.80 -3.49
CA TYR A 30 6.81 -13.05 -4.20
C TYR A 30 6.34 -14.27 -3.40
N GLY A 31 6.28 -15.45 -4.06
CA GLY A 31 5.95 -16.71 -3.44
C GLY A 31 4.61 -16.71 -2.68
N ARG A 32 4.56 -17.48 -1.59
CA ARG A 32 3.31 -17.71 -0.84
C ARG A 32 2.71 -16.45 -0.21
N LEU A 33 3.53 -15.45 0.11
CA LEU A 33 3.04 -14.18 0.66
C LEU A 33 2.30 -13.37 -0.42
N ALA A 34 2.86 -13.31 -1.63
CA ALA A 34 2.21 -12.67 -2.76
C ALA A 34 0.91 -13.38 -3.17
N GLU A 35 0.91 -14.72 -3.18
CA GLU A 35 -0.27 -15.53 -3.47
C GLU A 35 -1.37 -15.30 -2.43
N PHE A 36 -1.03 -15.27 -1.15
CA PHE A 36 -1.99 -14.96 -0.09
C PHE A 36 -2.58 -13.55 -0.25
N LYS A 37 -1.75 -12.55 -0.53
CA LYS A 37 -2.24 -11.20 -0.79
C LYS A 37 -3.16 -11.14 -1.99
N ALA A 38 -2.81 -11.82 -3.08
CA ALA A 38 -3.64 -11.90 -4.27
C ALA A 38 -4.99 -12.57 -3.99
N GLU A 39 -5.03 -13.66 -3.23
CA GLU A 39 -6.26 -14.34 -2.81
C GLU A 39 -7.18 -13.38 -2.05
N VAL A 40 -6.64 -12.67 -1.06
CA VAL A 40 -7.43 -11.73 -0.23
C VAL A 40 -7.95 -10.57 -1.08
N VAL A 41 -7.09 -9.94 -1.89
CA VAL A 41 -7.49 -8.78 -2.71
C VAL A 41 -8.51 -9.19 -3.75
N ASN A 42 -8.32 -10.30 -4.47
CA ASN A 42 -9.28 -10.81 -5.45
C ASN A 42 -10.65 -11.07 -4.83
N ARG A 43 -10.69 -11.65 -3.62
CA ARG A 43 -11.93 -11.83 -2.87
C ARG A 43 -12.60 -10.49 -2.57
N LEU A 44 -11.88 -9.50 -2.05
CA LEU A 44 -12.42 -8.17 -1.75
C LEU A 44 -12.95 -7.46 -3.00
N LEU A 45 -12.25 -7.56 -4.14
CA LEU A 45 -12.70 -7.01 -5.42
C LEU A 45 -14.06 -7.56 -5.83
N VAL A 46 -14.27 -8.86 -5.67
CA VAL A 46 -15.53 -9.55 -6.00
C VAL A 46 -16.62 -9.19 -4.99
N GLU A 47 -16.36 -9.34 -3.68
CA GLU A 47 -17.33 -9.11 -2.60
C GLU A 47 -17.88 -7.69 -2.63
N HIS A 48 -17.02 -6.71 -2.90
CA HIS A 48 -17.40 -5.30 -2.97
C HIS A 48 -17.71 -4.82 -4.38
N SER A 49 -17.66 -5.69 -5.40
CA SER A 49 -17.91 -5.34 -6.80
C SER A 49 -17.10 -4.14 -7.27
N ILE A 50 -15.84 -4.07 -6.88
CA ILE A 50 -14.91 -2.97 -7.20
C ILE A 50 -14.63 -2.93 -8.71
N LYS A 51 -14.60 -1.72 -9.29
CA LYS A 51 -14.38 -1.49 -10.73
C LYS A 51 -13.08 -0.72 -11.03
N SER A 52 -12.57 0.02 -10.06
CA SER A 52 -11.35 0.80 -10.22
C SER A 52 -10.49 0.77 -8.96
N VAL A 53 -9.18 0.62 -9.15
CA VAL A 53 -8.19 0.52 -8.08
C VAL A 53 -7.03 1.47 -8.35
N ILE A 54 -6.58 2.16 -7.30
CA ILE A 54 -5.29 2.85 -7.28
C ILE A 54 -4.43 2.16 -6.22
N GLU A 55 -3.25 1.70 -6.62
CA GLU A 55 -2.25 1.16 -5.70
C GLU A 55 -1.11 2.18 -5.53
N LEU A 56 -0.79 2.52 -4.30
CA LEU A 56 0.35 3.34 -3.96
C LEU A 56 1.50 2.41 -3.51
N GLY A 57 2.64 2.49 -4.22
CA GLY A 57 3.76 1.58 -4.05
C GLY A 57 3.57 0.25 -4.79
N CYS A 58 3.30 0.31 -6.10
CA CYS A 58 3.07 -0.90 -6.90
C CYS A 58 4.34 -1.71 -7.19
N GLY A 59 5.51 -1.16 -6.87
CA GLY A 59 6.80 -1.82 -7.07
C GLY A 59 7.06 -2.26 -8.51
N ASP A 60 7.71 -3.39 -8.66
CA ASP A 60 8.04 -4.02 -9.95
C ASP A 60 6.84 -4.64 -10.69
N GLY A 61 5.66 -4.61 -10.10
CA GLY A 61 4.43 -5.14 -10.68
C GLY A 61 4.22 -6.64 -10.49
N ASN A 62 5.12 -7.36 -9.83
CA ASN A 62 4.93 -8.80 -9.61
C ASN A 62 3.65 -9.08 -8.83
N GLN A 63 3.41 -8.38 -7.72
CA GLN A 63 2.17 -8.50 -6.95
C GLN A 63 0.93 -8.18 -7.79
N ALA A 64 0.99 -7.10 -8.58
CA ALA A 64 -0.11 -6.71 -9.44
C ALA A 64 -0.42 -7.74 -10.55
N SER A 65 0.56 -8.56 -10.94
CA SER A 65 0.36 -9.61 -11.95
C SER A 65 -0.52 -10.77 -11.47
N LEU A 66 -0.62 -10.96 -10.16
CA LEU A 66 -1.38 -12.05 -9.52
C LEU A 66 -2.82 -11.65 -9.18
N ILE A 67 -3.19 -10.39 -9.39
CA ILE A 67 -4.48 -9.85 -9.00
C ILE A 67 -5.31 -9.48 -10.24
N ASP A 68 -6.57 -9.88 -10.24
CA ASP A 68 -7.52 -9.66 -11.35
C ASP A 68 -8.17 -8.27 -11.27
N TYR A 69 -7.35 -7.22 -11.32
CA TYR A 69 -7.83 -5.85 -11.27
C TYR A 69 -8.70 -5.50 -12.48
N PRO A 70 -9.95 -5.04 -12.28
CA PRO A 70 -10.84 -4.69 -13.40
C PRO A 70 -10.41 -3.40 -14.12
N GLY A 71 -9.96 -2.39 -13.37
CA GLY A 71 -9.32 -1.17 -13.82
C GLY A 71 -8.28 -0.77 -12.76
N TYR A 72 -7.05 -0.46 -13.18
CA TYR A 72 -5.94 -0.32 -12.27
C TYR A 72 -4.99 0.82 -12.66
N LEU A 73 -4.61 1.60 -11.66
CA LEU A 73 -3.53 2.55 -11.74
C LEU A 73 -2.50 2.24 -10.64
N GLY A 74 -1.33 1.75 -11.04
CA GLY A 74 -0.17 1.57 -10.17
C GLY A 74 0.65 2.86 -10.10
N LEU A 75 0.91 3.31 -8.89
CA LEU A 75 1.76 4.45 -8.57
C LEU A 75 2.97 3.97 -7.79
N ASP A 76 4.16 4.43 -8.18
CA ASP A 76 5.39 4.17 -7.43
C ASP A 76 6.32 5.37 -7.50
N ILE A 77 7.14 5.53 -6.47
CA ILE A 77 8.11 6.61 -6.40
C ILE A 77 9.30 6.39 -7.33
N SER A 78 9.63 5.11 -7.61
CA SER A 78 10.74 4.70 -8.45
C SER A 78 10.35 4.73 -9.94
N PRO A 79 10.99 5.59 -10.76
CA PRO A 79 10.84 5.53 -12.20
C PRO A 79 11.27 4.19 -12.79
N THR A 80 12.26 3.54 -12.17
CA THR A 80 12.77 2.22 -12.58
C THR A 80 11.70 1.16 -12.41
N ALA A 81 11.02 1.09 -11.23
CA ALA A 81 9.91 0.17 -10.98
C ALA A 81 8.76 0.38 -12.00
N ILE A 82 8.41 1.63 -12.27
CA ILE A 82 7.38 1.95 -13.28
C ILE A 82 7.81 1.52 -14.69
N GLY A 83 9.10 1.61 -15.00
CA GLY A 83 9.66 1.07 -16.24
C GLY A 83 9.44 -0.43 -16.37
N LEU A 84 9.75 -1.20 -15.31
CA LEU A 84 9.54 -2.65 -15.23
C LEU A 84 8.05 -3.02 -15.39
N CYS A 85 7.17 -2.30 -14.71
CA CYS A 85 5.72 -2.50 -14.87
C CYS A 85 5.25 -2.29 -16.31
N ARG A 86 5.69 -1.21 -16.95
CA ARG A 86 5.31 -0.93 -18.35
C ARG A 86 5.85 -1.96 -19.33
N GLU A 87 7.04 -2.49 -19.08
CA GLU A 87 7.61 -3.59 -19.86
C GLU A 87 6.80 -4.87 -19.66
N GLN A 88 6.47 -5.23 -18.42
CA GLN A 88 5.75 -6.45 -18.09
C GLN A 88 4.31 -6.46 -18.61
N PHE A 89 3.59 -5.35 -18.47
CA PHE A 89 2.15 -5.30 -18.82
C PHE A 89 1.87 -4.75 -20.22
N GLY A 90 2.85 -4.12 -20.87
CA GLY A 90 2.70 -3.56 -22.21
C GLY A 90 1.54 -2.56 -22.33
N GLU A 91 0.88 -2.54 -23.48
CA GLU A 91 -0.30 -1.72 -23.75
C GLU A 91 -1.59 -2.40 -23.24
N ASN A 92 -1.68 -2.65 -21.94
CA ASN A 92 -2.89 -3.21 -21.35
C ASN A 92 -3.93 -2.08 -21.10
N PRO A 93 -5.13 -2.15 -21.70
CA PRO A 93 -6.10 -1.06 -21.60
C PRO A 93 -6.72 -0.88 -20.22
N THR A 94 -6.58 -1.88 -19.34
CA THR A 94 -7.12 -1.84 -17.98
C THR A 94 -6.07 -1.55 -16.92
N ARG A 95 -4.78 -1.43 -17.30
CA ARG A 95 -3.66 -1.20 -16.38
C ARG A 95 -2.82 -0.02 -16.84
N ALA A 96 -2.67 0.95 -15.96
CA ALA A 96 -1.78 2.09 -16.14
C ALA A 96 -0.76 2.17 -15.01
N PHE A 97 0.42 2.70 -15.32
CA PHE A 97 1.50 2.85 -14.34
C PHE A 97 2.12 4.23 -14.48
N ARG A 98 2.32 4.91 -13.35
CA ARG A 98 2.84 6.27 -13.34
C ARG A 98 3.74 6.50 -12.14
N THR A 99 4.88 7.16 -12.38
CA THR A 99 5.72 7.66 -11.30
C THR A 99 4.95 8.72 -10.51
N TYR A 100 5.03 8.62 -9.19
CA TYR A 100 4.36 9.48 -8.24
C TYR A 100 5.34 9.84 -7.13
N ARG A 101 5.33 11.07 -6.70
CA ARG A 101 6.05 11.52 -5.51
C ARG A 101 5.04 11.78 -4.41
N THR A 102 5.35 11.35 -3.22
CA THR A 102 4.50 11.58 -2.05
C THR A 102 4.17 13.07 -1.90
N GLY A 103 2.88 13.41 -1.89
CA GLY A 103 2.39 14.78 -1.84
C GLY A 103 2.19 15.46 -3.20
N ASP A 104 2.42 14.76 -4.32
CA ASP A 104 1.93 15.23 -5.61
C ASP A 104 0.39 15.25 -5.61
N ASP A 105 -0.20 16.19 -6.37
CA ASP A 105 -1.65 16.19 -6.54
C ASP A 105 -2.09 15.03 -7.43
N ILE A 106 -2.66 14.00 -6.81
CA ILE A 106 -3.25 12.86 -7.51
C ILE A 106 -4.70 13.23 -7.86
N ALA A 107 -4.90 13.69 -9.10
CA ALA A 107 -6.23 14.05 -9.60
C ALA A 107 -7.17 12.82 -9.74
N ASP A 108 -6.58 11.62 -9.92
CA ASP A 108 -7.33 10.38 -10.09
C ASP A 108 -8.04 9.96 -8.79
N ARG A 109 -9.19 9.33 -8.95
CA ARG A 109 -9.94 8.71 -7.86
C ARG A 109 -10.36 7.32 -8.27
N ALA A 110 -10.37 6.39 -7.31
CA ALA A 110 -10.80 5.01 -7.53
C ALA A 110 -11.82 4.58 -6.47
N GLU A 111 -12.52 3.48 -6.74
CA GLU A 111 -13.38 2.86 -5.74
C GLU A 111 -12.58 2.26 -4.58
N LEU A 112 -11.40 1.72 -4.88
CA LEU A 112 -10.47 1.16 -3.91
C LEU A 112 -9.10 1.83 -4.06
N SER A 113 -8.53 2.29 -2.95
CA SER A 113 -7.09 2.49 -2.85
C SER A 113 -6.45 1.35 -2.06
N ILE A 114 -5.23 0.97 -2.44
CA ILE A 114 -4.54 -0.14 -1.80
C ILE A 114 -3.06 0.18 -1.57
N SER A 115 -2.53 -0.30 -0.44
CA SER A 115 -1.12 -0.23 -0.06
C SER A 115 -0.70 -1.59 0.47
N LEU A 116 0.26 -2.24 -0.19
CA LEU A 116 0.72 -3.59 0.13
C LEU A 116 2.22 -3.56 0.44
N ASP A 117 2.60 -3.80 1.69
CA ASP A 117 4.00 -3.84 2.17
C ASP A 117 4.78 -2.53 1.98
N VAL A 118 4.13 -1.35 2.03
CA VAL A 118 4.79 -0.05 1.80
C VAL A 118 5.02 0.72 3.08
N ILE A 119 4.03 0.78 3.97
CA ILE A 119 3.96 1.74 5.09
C ILE A 119 5.19 1.64 6.00
N TYR A 120 5.64 0.44 6.31
CA TYR A 120 6.80 0.24 7.17
C TYR A 120 8.16 0.48 6.47
N HIS A 121 8.16 0.82 5.18
CA HIS A 121 9.34 1.30 4.44
C HIS A 121 9.40 2.84 4.33
N LEU A 122 8.44 3.54 4.92
CA LEU A 122 8.42 4.99 4.96
C LEU A 122 9.13 5.43 6.24
N LEU A 123 10.43 5.71 6.13
CA LEU A 123 11.28 5.98 7.28
C LEU A 123 11.13 7.41 7.80
N GLU A 124 10.78 8.36 6.92
CA GLU A 124 10.64 9.78 7.20
C GLU A 124 9.20 10.10 7.61
N ASP A 125 9.05 10.84 8.71
CA ASP A 125 7.73 11.17 9.26
C ASP A 125 6.86 11.97 8.27
N ASP A 126 7.44 12.94 7.59
CA ASP A 126 6.72 13.78 6.63
C ASP A 126 6.31 13.02 5.36
N VAL A 127 7.12 12.05 4.91
CA VAL A 127 6.78 11.15 3.81
C VAL A 127 5.64 10.22 4.23
N TYR A 128 5.72 9.63 5.43
CA TYR A 128 4.67 8.78 5.97
C TYR A 128 3.33 9.53 6.09
N GLU A 129 3.32 10.73 6.70
CA GLU A 129 2.12 11.55 6.89
C GLU A 129 1.43 11.89 5.55
N ARG A 130 2.22 12.29 4.56
CA ARG A 130 1.70 12.60 3.22
C ARG A 130 1.21 11.37 2.50
N TYR A 131 1.96 10.27 2.53
CA TYR A 131 1.57 9.01 1.92
C TYR A 131 0.21 8.53 2.45
N MET A 132 0.06 8.53 3.77
CA MET A 132 -1.20 8.13 4.40
C MET A 132 -2.35 9.06 3.98
N SER A 133 -2.11 10.37 3.93
CA SER A 133 -3.11 11.33 3.45
C SER A 133 -3.53 11.05 2.01
N ASP A 134 -2.58 10.80 1.11
CA ASP A 134 -2.83 10.52 -0.29
C ASP A 134 -3.59 9.19 -0.47
N LEU A 135 -3.21 8.15 0.28
CA LEU A 135 -3.84 6.83 0.24
C LEU A 135 -5.34 6.92 0.54
N PHE A 136 -5.72 7.70 1.55
CA PHE A 136 -7.13 7.88 1.91
C PHE A 136 -7.86 8.87 1.01
N ALA A 137 -7.15 9.87 0.47
CA ALA A 137 -7.76 10.89 -0.40
C ALA A 137 -8.20 10.36 -1.77
N VAL A 138 -7.48 9.39 -2.35
CA VAL A 138 -7.79 8.87 -3.69
C VAL A 138 -8.93 7.85 -3.70
N ALA A 139 -9.31 7.31 -2.54
CA ALA A 139 -10.35 6.30 -2.40
C ALA A 139 -11.75 6.91 -2.28
N THR A 140 -12.75 6.25 -2.87
CA THR A 140 -14.16 6.66 -2.77
C THR A 140 -15.04 5.67 -2.00
N ARG A 141 -14.62 4.40 -1.87
CA ARG A 141 -15.42 3.34 -1.23
C ARG A 141 -14.65 2.50 -0.22
N LEU A 142 -13.42 2.10 -0.54
CA LEU A 142 -12.58 1.27 0.33
C LEU A 142 -11.14 1.75 0.31
N VAL A 143 -10.47 1.61 1.45
CA VAL A 143 -9.01 1.63 1.57
C VAL A 143 -8.58 0.29 2.13
N VAL A 144 -7.63 -0.37 1.48
CA VAL A 144 -7.05 -1.64 1.94
C VAL A 144 -5.56 -1.44 2.20
N VAL A 145 -5.15 -1.76 3.40
CA VAL A 145 -3.75 -1.71 3.83
C VAL A 145 -3.30 -3.11 4.22
N TYR A 146 -2.16 -3.54 3.71
CA TYR A 146 -1.45 -4.71 4.20
C TYR A 146 -0.12 -4.24 4.77
N SER A 147 -0.04 -4.19 6.10
CA SER A 147 1.12 -3.69 6.84
C SER A 147 1.11 -4.20 8.28
N SER A 148 2.25 -4.06 8.96
CA SER A 148 2.30 -4.13 10.43
C SER A 148 1.58 -2.92 11.03
N ASP A 149 1.02 -3.10 12.23
CA ASP A 149 0.33 -2.05 13.00
C ASP A 149 0.86 -2.04 14.44
N THR A 150 2.10 -1.65 14.59
CA THR A 150 2.83 -1.59 15.86
C THR A 150 3.85 -0.47 15.84
N ASP A 151 4.33 -0.04 17.01
CA ASP A 151 5.44 0.91 17.16
C ASP A 151 6.70 0.19 17.70
N GLU A 152 6.76 -1.13 17.62
CA GLU A 152 7.93 -1.90 18.04
C GLU A 152 9.14 -1.58 17.18
N GLU A 153 10.29 -1.44 17.82
CA GLU A 153 11.56 -1.25 17.10
C GLU A 153 11.96 -2.55 16.39
N THR A 154 12.65 -2.42 15.29
CA THR A 154 13.20 -3.53 14.51
C THR A 154 14.71 -3.38 14.33
N GLU A 155 15.40 -4.49 14.14
CA GLU A 155 16.84 -4.51 13.78
C GLU A 155 17.11 -4.21 12.29
N TRP A 156 16.06 -4.13 11.46
CA TRP A 156 16.16 -3.88 10.02
C TRP A 156 16.12 -2.37 9.77
N PRO A 157 17.24 -1.76 9.33
CA PRO A 157 17.33 -0.31 9.21
C PRO A 157 16.40 0.28 8.13
N GLU A 158 15.98 -0.53 7.15
CA GLU A 158 15.03 -0.17 6.09
C GLU A 158 13.57 -0.38 6.48
N VAL A 159 13.30 -0.79 7.73
CA VAL A 159 11.96 -1.03 8.25
C VAL A 159 11.72 -0.16 9.48
N ARG A 160 10.66 0.60 9.45
CA ARG A 160 10.12 1.33 10.59
C ARG A 160 8.64 1.02 10.73
N HIS A 161 8.30 0.33 11.79
CA HIS A 161 6.90 0.06 12.07
C HIS A 161 6.15 1.33 12.47
N HIS A 162 4.89 1.41 12.07
CA HIS A 162 3.97 2.48 12.41
C HIS A 162 2.66 1.90 12.90
N ARG A 163 2.14 2.39 14.02
CA ARG A 163 0.76 2.13 14.43
C ARG A 163 -0.18 2.98 13.58
N PHE A 164 -0.29 2.61 12.31
CA PHE A 164 -0.99 3.42 11.32
C PHE A 164 -2.50 3.52 11.58
N THR A 165 -3.10 2.57 12.30
CA THR A 165 -4.51 2.66 12.71
C THR A 165 -4.75 3.83 13.67
N ASP A 166 -3.78 4.21 14.50
CA ASP A 166 -3.83 5.41 15.34
C ASP A 166 -3.80 6.68 14.48
N TRP A 167 -2.99 6.68 13.42
CA TRP A 167 -2.97 7.77 12.45
C TRP A 167 -4.34 7.93 11.78
N VAL A 168 -4.94 6.83 11.30
CA VAL A 168 -6.27 6.84 10.68
C VAL A 168 -7.31 7.41 11.63
N GLY A 169 -7.31 6.97 12.90
CA GLY A 169 -8.22 7.47 13.92
C GLY A 169 -8.12 8.97 14.19
N LYS A 170 -6.95 9.58 13.95
CA LYS A 170 -6.70 11.02 14.18
C LYS A 170 -6.91 11.88 12.93
N HIS A 171 -6.52 11.39 11.75
CA HIS A 171 -6.38 12.19 10.53
C HIS A 171 -7.36 11.81 9.42
N ALA A 172 -7.85 10.58 9.39
CA ALA A 172 -8.83 10.08 8.42
C ALA A 172 -10.16 9.73 9.10
N THR A 173 -10.69 10.65 9.93
CA THR A 173 -11.85 10.43 10.80
C THR A 173 -13.16 10.12 10.08
N ASP A 174 -13.21 10.36 8.76
CA ASP A 174 -14.35 9.99 7.91
C ASP A 174 -14.32 8.50 7.49
N TRP A 175 -13.28 7.77 7.90
CA TRP A 175 -13.09 6.36 7.61
C TRP A 175 -13.16 5.52 8.89
N THR A 176 -13.66 4.30 8.77
CA THR A 176 -13.76 3.34 9.88
C THR A 176 -13.21 2.00 9.44
N LEU A 177 -12.42 1.38 10.31
CA LEU A 177 -11.97 0.00 10.14
C LEU A 177 -13.20 -0.93 10.14
N GLN A 178 -13.39 -1.66 9.05
CA GLN A 178 -14.49 -2.61 8.87
C GLN A 178 -14.04 -4.04 9.16
N ASP A 179 -12.82 -4.39 8.76
CA ASP A 179 -12.31 -5.74 8.92
C ASP A 179 -10.78 -5.76 9.09
N ARG A 180 -10.28 -6.74 9.81
CA ARG A 180 -8.87 -7.12 9.90
C ARG A 180 -8.75 -8.59 9.54
N ILE A 181 -7.99 -8.89 8.49
CA ILE A 181 -7.75 -10.26 8.03
C ILE A 181 -6.32 -10.62 8.42
N PRO A 182 -6.16 -11.53 9.41
CA PRO A 182 -4.84 -11.94 9.86
C PRO A 182 -4.03 -12.61 8.74
N ASN A 183 -2.73 -12.37 8.76
CA ASN A 183 -1.80 -13.05 7.86
C ASN A 183 -1.84 -14.57 8.10
N ARG A 184 -1.91 -15.32 7.02
CA ARG A 184 -1.82 -16.78 7.05
C ARG A 184 -0.42 -17.26 7.47
N TYR A 185 0.59 -16.43 7.25
CA TYR A 185 2.01 -16.68 7.49
C TYR A 185 2.58 -15.61 8.43
N PRO A 186 2.16 -15.61 9.73
CA PRO A 186 2.62 -14.60 10.69
C PRO A 186 4.12 -14.69 10.87
N TYR A 187 4.73 -13.56 11.20
CA TYR A 187 6.18 -13.43 11.32
C TYR A 187 6.80 -14.51 12.24
N VAL A 188 7.83 -15.15 11.72
CA VAL A 188 8.70 -16.10 12.42
C VAL A 188 10.14 -15.67 12.17
N PRO A 189 10.93 -15.42 13.23
CA PRO A 189 12.34 -15.05 13.08
C PRO A 189 13.12 -16.06 12.22
N GLY A 190 13.80 -15.57 11.18
CA GLY A 190 14.59 -16.38 10.25
C GLY A 190 13.78 -17.04 9.12
N ASP A 191 12.45 -16.94 9.10
CA ASP A 191 11.61 -17.36 7.98
C ASP A 191 11.29 -16.17 7.07
N THR A 192 11.96 -16.08 5.93
CA THR A 192 11.77 -15.03 4.93
C THR A 192 10.42 -15.08 4.22
N ASP A 193 9.68 -16.18 4.35
CA ASP A 193 8.33 -16.37 3.83
C ASP A 193 7.25 -16.10 4.88
N SER A 194 7.54 -15.33 5.92
CA SER A 194 6.62 -14.87 6.95
C SER A 194 6.61 -13.34 7.02
N SER A 195 5.54 -12.74 7.58
CA SER A 195 5.40 -11.28 7.60
C SER A 195 4.70 -10.79 8.87
N TRP A 196 5.07 -9.58 9.33
CA TRP A 196 4.38 -8.85 10.42
C TRP A 196 3.04 -8.25 10.00
N ALA A 197 2.78 -8.22 8.69
CA ALA A 197 1.64 -7.51 8.12
C ALA A 197 0.35 -8.33 8.22
N ASP A 198 -0.75 -7.63 8.50
CA ASP A 198 -2.12 -8.10 8.34
C ASP A 198 -2.86 -7.21 7.35
N PHE A 199 -4.01 -7.65 6.86
CA PHE A 199 -4.89 -6.79 6.09
C PHE A 199 -5.82 -5.99 7.00
N TYR A 200 -5.99 -4.72 6.65
CA TYR A 200 -6.94 -3.79 7.28
C TYR A 200 -7.80 -3.18 6.19
N VAL A 201 -9.12 -3.30 6.33
CA VAL A 201 -10.10 -2.81 5.36
C VAL A 201 -10.87 -1.67 5.99
N PHE A 202 -10.79 -0.48 5.39
CA PHE A 202 -11.50 0.70 5.83
C PHE A 202 -12.59 1.09 4.83
N ALA A 203 -13.72 1.59 5.33
CA ALA A 203 -14.78 2.18 4.51
C ALA A 203 -15.18 3.55 5.08
N PRO A 204 -15.74 4.44 4.25
CA PRO A 204 -16.25 5.72 4.72
C PRO A 204 -17.32 5.51 5.79
N ASN A 205 -17.32 6.36 6.81
CA ASN A 205 -18.38 6.40 7.80
C ASN A 205 -19.72 6.58 7.11
N PRO A 206 -20.77 5.84 7.52
CA PRO A 206 -22.10 6.06 6.97
C PRO A 206 -22.49 7.51 7.22
N VAL A 207 -22.71 8.26 6.15
CA VAL A 207 -23.18 9.65 6.24
C VAL A 207 -24.44 9.62 7.07
N ARG A 208 -24.43 10.24 8.27
CA ARG A 208 -25.65 10.51 9.01
C ARG A 208 -26.49 11.40 8.11
N ARG A 209 -27.47 10.82 7.40
CA ARG A 209 -28.49 11.58 6.69
C ARG A 209 -29.17 12.44 7.76
N ARG A 210 -28.83 13.72 7.86
CA ARG A 210 -29.61 14.69 8.59
C ARG A 210 -30.98 14.75 7.89
N TRP A 211 -31.94 14.04 8.45
CA TRP A 211 -33.33 14.26 8.13
C TRP A 211 -33.65 15.70 8.56
N TRP A 212 -33.61 16.62 7.60
CA TRP A 212 -34.26 17.88 7.80
C TRP A 212 -35.74 17.55 7.85
N ASN A 213 -36.32 17.50 9.08
CA ASN A 213 -37.72 17.56 9.28
C ASN A 213 -38.19 18.87 8.63
N ARG A 214 -38.75 18.78 7.42
CA ARG A 214 -39.68 19.81 6.95
C ARG A 214 -40.92 19.64 7.85
N ALA A 215 -41.03 20.50 8.85
CA ALA A 215 -42.29 20.73 9.51
C ALA A 215 -43.28 21.27 8.49
N PRO A 216 -44.56 20.88 8.61
CA PRO A 216 -45.61 21.27 7.69
C PRO A 216 -45.88 22.78 7.68
#